data_01e9266737eed4757ca4cf0cee7095ed
#
_entry.id   01e9266737eed4757ca4cf0cee7095ed
#
_cell.length_a   1.000
_cell.length_b   1.000
_cell.length_c   1.000
_cell.angle_alpha   90.00
_cell.angle_beta   90.00
_cell.angle_gamma   90.00
#
_symmetry.space_group_name_H-M   'P 1'
#
loop_
_entity.id
_entity.type
_entity.pdbx_description
1 polymer ?
#
loop_
_entity_poly.entity_id
_entity_poly.type
_entity_poly.pdbx_seq_one_letter_code
_entity_poly.pdbx_strand_id
1 'polypeptide(L)'
;MEAARLTWLQDLERTISACRGSTGYQALVCLSGGKDSLYLLHRLRVDYGLDVLAFTVDANIPDVAWKSIRRTIERLQVDHLVYRPPPELYRKLFAYLLRHQEPRGAVYTVSYVYAPLFEGAALQAATEKGIPVVFAGYSPGQPEPERMHYEFRRELIERTDWTPPGLRDSGAFSATELARFWDPRRWPSGTRFPRYIAPFHAWDYDQDAIIDRIVELDLVERRSHASPVVSNYPVNWLLMYSDLRNLGYNPYAPEFSALIRQGKASYRYWKVMAPAVDAMIRHRALLGRNVTTQMNWLQLREEELRIDQPPGAYDPPG
;
A
#
# COMPACT_ATOMS: atom_id res chain seq x y z
N MET A 1 -1.57 10.79 -21.46
CA MET A 1 -2.18 10.30 -20.18
C MET A 1 -3.69 10.11 -20.30
N GLU A 2 -4.46 11.08 -20.84
CA GLU A 2 -5.92 10.96 -20.94
C GLU A 2 -6.38 9.78 -21.81
N ALA A 3 -5.78 9.54 -22.97
CA ALA A 3 -6.09 8.40 -23.82
C ALA A 3 -5.83 7.05 -23.13
N ALA A 4 -4.77 6.92 -22.37
CA ALA A 4 -4.48 5.72 -21.59
C ALA A 4 -5.53 5.51 -20.47
N ARG A 5 -5.94 6.59 -19.80
CA ARG A 5 -6.99 6.54 -18.77
C ARG A 5 -8.33 6.05 -19.33
N LEU A 6 -8.72 6.52 -20.49
CA LEU A 6 -9.96 6.06 -21.16
C LEU A 6 -9.90 4.57 -21.51
N THR A 7 -8.74 4.09 -22.00
CA THR A 7 -8.52 2.67 -22.28
C THR A 7 -8.61 1.83 -20.99
N TRP A 8 -8.00 2.31 -19.91
CA TRP A 8 -8.09 1.63 -18.61
C TRP A 8 -9.50 1.63 -18.04
N LEU A 9 -10.26 2.72 -18.22
CA LEU A 9 -11.65 2.79 -17.78
C LEU A 9 -12.52 1.76 -18.53
N GLN A 10 -12.38 1.66 -19.84
CA GLN A 10 -13.09 0.65 -20.64
C GLN A 10 -12.72 -0.78 -20.24
N ASP A 11 -11.43 -1.04 -19.94
CA ASP A 11 -10.99 -2.34 -19.46
C ASP A 11 -11.54 -2.65 -18.06
N LEU A 12 -11.55 -1.67 -17.17
CA LEU A 12 -12.10 -1.80 -15.82
C LEU A 12 -13.59 -2.16 -15.84
N GLU A 13 -14.38 -1.45 -16.65
CA GLU A 13 -15.81 -1.71 -16.79
C GLU A 13 -16.09 -3.10 -17.35
N ARG A 14 -15.33 -3.53 -18.36
CA ARG A 14 -15.40 -4.91 -18.89
C ARG A 14 -15.04 -5.95 -17.85
N THR A 15 -13.98 -5.69 -17.06
CA THR A 15 -13.53 -6.60 -15.99
C THR A 15 -14.59 -6.73 -14.92
N ILE A 16 -15.14 -5.62 -14.43
CA ILE A 16 -16.20 -5.62 -13.41
C ILE A 16 -17.44 -6.36 -13.94
N SER A 17 -17.83 -6.13 -15.19
CA SER A 17 -18.95 -6.82 -15.81
C SER A 17 -18.73 -8.34 -15.93
N ALA A 18 -17.52 -8.75 -16.29
CA ALA A 18 -17.15 -10.15 -16.39
C ALA A 18 -17.15 -10.88 -15.01
N CYS A 19 -16.79 -10.18 -13.94
CA CYS A 19 -16.79 -10.76 -12.59
C CYS A 19 -18.19 -11.12 -12.08
N ARG A 20 -19.24 -10.46 -12.55
CA ARG A 20 -20.63 -10.70 -12.12
C ARG A 20 -21.14 -12.12 -12.41
N GLY A 21 -20.51 -12.82 -13.36
CA GLY A 21 -20.83 -14.21 -13.69
C GLY A 21 -20.12 -15.26 -12.79
N SER A 22 -19.27 -14.85 -11.88
CA SER A 22 -18.54 -15.76 -11.00
C SER A 22 -19.46 -16.29 -9.89
N THR A 23 -19.30 -17.56 -9.55
CA THR A 23 -19.93 -18.16 -8.37
C THR A 23 -19.03 -17.88 -7.16
N GLY A 24 -19.58 -17.34 -6.06
CA GLY A 24 -18.84 -16.89 -4.89
C GLY A 24 -18.36 -15.44 -5.00
N TYR A 25 -17.30 -15.08 -4.28
CA TYR A 25 -16.77 -13.72 -4.32
C TYR A 25 -16.30 -13.33 -5.73
N GLN A 26 -16.79 -12.18 -6.19
CA GLN A 26 -16.51 -11.65 -7.52
C GLN A 26 -15.21 -10.85 -7.57
N ALA A 27 -14.80 -10.30 -6.41
CA ALA A 27 -13.54 -9.58 -6.26
C ALA A 27 -12.99 -9.68 -4.82
N LEU A 28 -11.66 -9.58 -4.70
CA LEU A 28 -11.00 -9.32 -3.43
C LEU A 28 -10.57 -7.85 -3.39
N VAL A 29 -10.86 -7.15 -2.30
CA VAL A 29 -10.54 -5.73 -2.13
C VAL A 29 -9.54 -5.56 -1.00
N CYS A 30 -8.33 -5.06 -1.32
CA CYS A 30 -7.31 -4.74 -0.34
C CYS A 30 -7.77 -3.56 0.53
N LEU A 31 -7.93 -3.79 1.83
CA LEU A 31 -8.48 -2.83 2.79
C LEU A 31 -7.46 -2.49 3.87
N SER A 32 -6.83 -1.31 3.75
CA SER A 32 -5.82 -0.81 4.69
C SER A 32 -6.37 0.12 5.78
N GLY A 33 -7.63 0.54 5.65
CA GLY A 33 -8.25 1.55 6.52
C GLY A 33 -7.93 3.00 6.16
N GLY A 34 -7.14 3.21 5.11
CA GLY A 34 -6.93 4.52 4.50
C GLY A 34 -8.10 4.92 3.60
N LYS A 35 -8.27 6.23 3.37
CA LYS A 35 -9.39 6.82 2.61
C LYS A 35 -9.68 6.13 1.28
N ASP A 36 -8.62 5.83 0.53
CA ASP A 36 -8.75 5.27 -0.82
C ASP A 36 -9.31 3.84 -0.79
N SER A 37 -8.79 3.00 0.10
CA SER A 37 -9.26 1.61 0.25
C SER A 37 -10.70 1.51 0.77
N LEU A 38 -11.11 2.42 1.68
CA LEU A 38 -12.49 2.49 2.17
C LEU A 38 -13.45 2.90 1.06
N TYR A 39 -13.09 3.93 0.28
CA TYR A 39 -13.90 4.39 -0.83
C TYR A 39 -13.96 3.37 -1.96
N LEU A 40 -12.84 2.71 -2.27
CA LEU A 40 -12.78 1.61 -3.24
C LEU A 40 -13.75 0.49 -2.88
N LEU A 41 -13.73 0.04 -1.63
CA LEU A 41 -14.64 -1.01 -1.15
C LEU A 41 -16.11 -0.59 -1.32
N HIS A 42 -16.45 0.64 -0.93
CA HIS A 42 -17.80 1.18 -1.11
C HIS A 42 -18.21 1.16 -2.59
N ARG A 43 -17.37 1.68 -3.48
CA ARG A 43 -17.71 1.73 -4.92
C ARG A 43 -17.97 0.35 -5.49
N LEU A 44 -17.09 -0.60 -5.22
CA LEU A 44 -17.25 -1.95 -5.76
C LEU A 44 -18.48 -2.66 -5.18
N ARG A 45 -18.73 -2.50 -3.87
CA ARG A 45 -19.87 -3.13 -3.20
C ARG A 45 -21.19 -2.47 -3.53
N VAL A 46 -21.26 -1.14 -3.50
CA VAL A 46 -22.52 -0.38 -3.60
C VAL A 46 -22.79 0.10 -5.02
N ASP A 47 -21.84 0.85 -5.61
CA ASP A 47 -22.08 1.46 -6.92
C ASP A 47 -22.08 0.40 -8.04
N TYR A 48 -21.18 -0.60 -7.94
CA TYR A 48 -21.11 -1.70 -8.91
C TYR A 48 -21.89 -2.95 -8.49
N GLY A 49 -22.32 -3.06 -7.25
CA GLY A 49 -23.11 -4.18 -6.74
C GLY A 49 -22.39 -5.53 -6.74
N LEU A 50 -21.05 -5.53 -6.57
CA LEU A 50 -20.26 -6.76 -6.55
C LEU A 50 -20.35 -7.46 -5.18
N ASP A 51 -20.30 -8.78 -5.21
CA ASP A 51 -20.02 -9.57 -4.02
C ASP A 51 -18.52 -9.64 -3.77
N VAL A 52 -18.05 -8.92 -2.75
CA VAL A 52 -16.63 -8.67 -2.52
C VAL A 52 -16.17 -9.26 -1.19
N LEU A 53 -14.95 -9.81 -1.17
CA LEU A 53 -14.22 -10.15 0.03
C LEU A 53 -13.25 -9.02 0.36
N ALA A 54 -13.44 -8.36 1.50
CA ALA A 54 -12.46 -7.41 2.01
C ALA A 54 -11.24 -8.18 2.56
N PHE A 55 -10.03 -7.72 2.27
CA PHE A 55 -8.78 -8.34 2.70
C PHE A 55 -7.85 -7.33 3.36
N THR A 56 -7.44 -7.60 4.58
CA THR A 56 -6.52 -6.75 5.34
C THR A 56 -5.29 -7.56 5.76
N VAL A 57 -4.11 -7.02 5.49
CA VAL A 57 -2.87 -7.50 6.12
C VAL A 57 -2.59 -6.65 7.35
N ASP A 58 -2.68 -7.25 8.53
CA ASP A 58 -2.41 -6.55 9.79
C ASP A 58 -0.92 -6.58 10.12
N ALA A 59 -0.24 -5.53 9.70
CA ALA A 59 1.15 -5.24 10.01
C ALA A 59 1.27 -4.04 10.96
N ASN A 60 0.65 -4.14 12.12
CA ASN A 60 0.60 -3.05 13.09
C ASN A 60 -0.21 -1.84 12.59
N ILE A 61 -1.41 -2.11 12.09
CA ILE A 61 -2.37 -1.08 11.67
C ILE A 61 -2.77 -0.23 12.89
N PRO A 62 -2.75 1.12 12.81
CA PRO A 62 -3.12 1.96 13.93
C PRO A 62 -4.62 1.85 14.27
N ASP A 63 -4.95 2.04 15.56
CA ASP A 63 -6.32 1.90 16.06
C ASP A 63 -7.35 2.74 15.30
N VAL A 64 -6.96 3.93 14.85
CA VAL A 64 -7.85 4.80 14.07
C VAL A 64 -8.23 4.17 12.73
N ALA A 65 -7.28 3.53 12.06
CA ALA A 65 -7.55 2.82 10.81
C ALA A 65 -8.36 1.54 11.05
N TRP A 66 -8.07 0.80 12.13
CA TRP A 66 -8.89 -0.35 12.55
C TRP A 66 -10.33 0.03 12.85
N LYS A 67 -10.59 1.16 13.51
CA LYS A 67 -11.95 1.67 13.74
C LYS A 67 -12.67 1.93 12.42
N SER A 68 -11.98 2.55 11.46
CA SER A 68 -12.52 2.82 10.13
C SER A 68 -12.80 1.52 9.35
N ILE A 69 -11.88 0.54 9.41
CA ILE A 69 -12.08 -0.78 8.80
C ILE A 69 -13.36 -1.44 9.34
N ARG A 70 -13.47 -1.61 10.66
CA ARG A 70 -14.62 -2.28 11.29
C ARG A 70 -15.92 -1.57 10.93
N ARG A 71 -15.96 -0.24 11.05
CA ARG A 71 -17.12 0.58 10.70
C ARG A 71 -17.54 0.37 9.25
N THR A 72 -16.57 0.35 8.33
CA THR A 72 -16.83 0.14 6.90
C THR A 72 -17.36 -1.27 6.61
N ILE A 73 -16.75 -2.30 7.20
CA ILE A 73 -17.21 -3.69 7.07
C ILE A 73 -18.65 -3.85 7.56
N GLU A 74 -18.96 -3.31 8.74
CA GLU A 74 -20.29 -3.33 9.33
C GLU A 74 -21.30 -2.56 8.46
N ARG A 75 -20.92 -1.40 7.95
CA ARG A 75 -21.78 -0.56 7.12
C ARG A 75 -22.11 -1.17 5.77
N LEU A 76 -21.14 -1.80 5.14
CA LEU A 76 -21.27 -2.38 3.81
C LEU A 76 -21.71 -3.84 3.82
N GLN A 77 -21.78 -4.45 5.00
CA GLN A 77 -22.18 -5.87 5.19
C GLN A 77 -21.38 -6.79 4.24
N VAL A 78 -20.04 -6.73 4.35
CA VAL A 78 -19.12 -7.54 3.54
C VAL A 78 -18.31 -8.46 4.44
N ASP A 79 -17.93 -9.60 3.90
CA ASP A 79 -17.03 -10.52 4.59
C ASP A 79 -15.60 -9.95 4.62
N HIS A 80 -14.89 -10.22 5.71
CA HIS A 80 -13.56 -9.68 5.94
C HIS A 80 -12.56 -10.75 6.34
N LEU A 81 -11.54 -10.93 5.53
CA LEU A 81 -10.40 -11.79 5.82
C LEU A 81 -9.22 -10.95 6.32
N VAL A 82 -8.72 -11.27 7.51
CA VAL A 82 -7.55 -10.61 8.09
C VAL A 82 -6.38 -11.59 8.11
N TYR A 83 -5.31 -11.25 7.43
CA TYR A 83 -4.04 -11.96 7.50
C TYR A 83 -3.09 -11.22 8.45
N ARG A 84 -2.67 -11.90 9.51
CA ARG A 84 -1.74 -11.35 10.51
C ARG A 84 -0.50 -12.24 10.59
N PRO A 85 0.59 -11.88 9.90
CA PRO A 85 1.86 -12.57 10.09
C PRO A 85 2.41 -12.36 11.50
N PRO A 86 3.32 -13.25 11.97
CA PRO A 86 3.96 -13.07 13.26
C PRO A 86 4.63 -11.70 13.38
N PRO A 87 4.41 -10.92 14.47
CA PRO A 87 5.02 -9.60 14.66
C PRO A 87 6.54 -9.61 14.55
N GLU A 88 7.18 -10.70 14.98
CA GLU A 88 8.63 -10.88 14.89
C GLU A 88 9.16 -10.89 13.46
N LEU A 89 8.39 -11.41 12.51
CA LEU A 89 8.77 -11.37 11.10
C LEU A 89 8.86 -9.93 10.59
N TYR A 90 7.86 -9.09 10.92
CA TYR A 90 7.89 -7.68 10.53
C TYR A 90 9.02 -6.92 11.19
N ARG A 91 9.21 -7.13 12.51
CA ARG A 91 10.29 -6.51 13.23
C ARG A 91 11.66 -6.84 12.59
N LYS A 92 11.88 -8.10 12.31
CA LYS A 92 13.09 -8.59 11.65
C LYS A 92 13.27 -8.00 10.25
N LEU A 93 12.19 -8.01 9.45
CA LEU A 93 12.20 -7.51 8.08
C LEU A 93 12.47 -6.01 8.04
N PHE A 94 11.72 -5.21 8.80
CA PHE A 94 11.93 -3.76 8.83
C PHE A 94 13.30 -3.38 9.39
N ALA A 95 13.75 -4.05 10.44
CA ALA A 95 15.10 -3.79 10.99
C ALA A 95 16.19 -4.11 9.96
N TYR A 96 16.04 -5.22 9.22
CA TYR A 96 16.96 -5.57 8.15
C TYR A 96 16.97 -4.52 7.04
N LEU A 97 15.80 -4.14 6.52
CA LEU A 97 15.66 -3.19 5.43
C LEU A 97 16.20 -1.80 5.79
N LEU A 98 15.98 -1.35 7.04
CA LEU A 98 16.46 -0.06 7.51
C LEU A 98 17.98 -0.02 7.75
N ARG A 99 18.59 -1.19 7.95
CA ARG A 99 20.08 -1.32 8.00
C ARG A 99 20.70 -1.45 6.61
N HIS A 100 19.90 -1.82 5.59
CA HIS A 100 20.37 -2.08 4.22
C HIS A 100 19.56 -1.26 3.24
N GLN A 101 19.54 0.06 3.44
CA GLN A 101 18.74 0.95 2.64
C GLN A 101 19.32 1.13 1.23
N GLU A 102 18.43 1.11 0.24
CA GLU A 102 18.74 1.52 -1.11
C GLU A 102 19.08 3.02 -1.17
N PRO A 103 19.90 3.47 -2.15
CA PRO A 103 20.26 4.89 -2.27
C PRO A 103 19.05 5.84 -2.42
N ARG A 104 17.90 5.34 -2.83
CA ARG A 104 16.63 6.08 -2.94
C ARG A 104 15.89 6.27 -1.60
N GLY A 105 16.44 5.75 -0.50
CA GLY A 105 15.95 5.98 0.84
C GLY A 105 15.10 4.86 1.44
N ALA A 106 14.69 5.08 2.69
CA ALA A 106 13.97 4.10 3.49
C ALA A 106 12.56 3.80 2.97
N VAL A 107 11.82 4.83 2.56
CA VAL A 107 10.46 4.63 2.00
C VAL A 107 10.55 3.81 0.73
N TYR A 108 11.49 4.12 -0.16
CA TYR A 108 11.70 3.34 -1.36
C TYR A 108 12.05 1.89 -1.03
N THR A 109 13.07 1.67 -0.21
CA THR A 109 13.53 0.34 0.19
C THR A 109 12.38 -0.50 0.73
N VAL A 110 11.61 0.04 1.67
CA VAL A 110 10.50 -0.68 2.28
C VAL A 110 9.37 -0.92 1.29
N SER A 111 8.98 0.06 0.48
CA SER A 111 7.88 -0.08 -0.48
C SER A 111 8.16 -1.15 -1.55
N TYR A 112 9.42 -1.33 -1.94
CA TYR A 112 9.78 -2.33 -2.95
C TYR A 112 10.03 -3.73 -2.39
N VAL A 113 10.53 -3.82 -1.18
CA VAL A 113 10.89 -5.10 -0.57
C VAL A 113 9.80 -5.62 0.36
N TYR A 114 9.05 -4.72 0.97
CA TYR A 114 8.03 -5.07 1.95
C TYR A 114 6.60 -5.10 1.39
N ALA A 115 6.19 -4.14 0.58
CA ALA A 115 4.85 -4.12 0.01
C ALA A 115 4.52 -5.38 -0.82
N PRO A 116 5.47 -5.98 -1.59
CA PRO A 116 5.25 -7.25 -2.26
C PRO A 116 4.79 -8.39 -1.35
N LEU A 117 5.11 -8.37 -0.06
CA LEU A 117 4.59 -9.34 0.90
C LEU A 117 3.08 -9.20 1.09
N PHE A 118 2.55 -7.98 1.09
CA PHE A 118 1.10 -7.73 1.25
C PHE A 118 0.33 -8.03 -0.02
N GLU A 119 0.84 -7.55 -1.13
CA GLU A 119 0.26 -7.78 -2.46
C GLU A 119 0.25 -9.27 -2.78
N GLY A 120 1.35 -9.97 -2.46
CA GLY A 120 1.47 -11.42 -2.61
C GLY A 120 0.47 -12.19 -1.74
N ALA A 121 0.24 -11.76 -0.49
CA ALA A 121 -0.75 -12.37 0.38
C ALA A 121 -2.18 -12.19 -0.16
N ALA A 122 -2.49 -11.04 -0.77
CA ALA A 122 -3.78 -10.80 -1.42
C ALA A 122 -3.96 -11.70 -2.66
N LEU A 123 -2.91 -11.82 -3.50
CA LEU A 123 -2.90 -12.73 -4.65
C LEU A 123 -3.11 -14.18 -4.22
N GLN A 124 -2.41 -14.60 -3.16
CA GLN A 124 -2.55 -15.96 -2.61
C GLN A 124 -3.98 -16.21 -2.15
N ALA A 125 -4.55 -15.32 -1.32
CA ALA A 125 -5.91 -15.46 -0.83
C ALA A 125 -6.95 -15.49 -1.97
N ALA A 126 -6.78 -14.66 -2.99
CA ALA A 126 -7.65 -14.63 -4.15
C ALA A 126 -7.52 -15.92 -4.98
N THR A 127 -6.30 -16.42 -5.20
CA THR A 127 -6.05 -17.67 -5.95
C THR A 127 -6.65 -18.87 -5.22
N GLU A 128 -6.44 -18.99 -3.90
CA GLU A 128 -6.99 -20.09 -3.08
C GLU A 128 -8.53 -20.12 -3.09
N LYS A 129 -9.16 -18.96 -3.18
CA LYS A 129 -10.62 -18.82 -3.20
C LYS A 129 -11.23 -18.78 -4.61
N GLY A 130 -10.40 -18.86 -5.67
CA GLY A 130 -10.88 -18.77 -7.05
C GLY A 130 -11.42 -17.40 -7.43
N ILE A 131 -11.04 -16.34 -6.73
CA ILE A 131 -11.48 -14.95 -6.99
C ILE A 131 -10.71 -14.41 -8.20
N PRO A 132 -11.41 -13.91 -9.24
CA PRO A 132 -10.77 -13.57 -10.52
C PRO A 132 -9.96 -12.27 -10.52
N VAL A 133 -10.22 -11.37 -9.56
CA VAL A 133 -9.57 -10.05 -9.52
C VAL A 133 -9.34 -9.57 -8.09
N VAL A 134 -8.18 -8.96 -7.88
CA VAL A 134 -7.82 -8.20 -6.70
C VAL A 134 -7.85 -6.71 -7.05
N PHE A 135 -8.55 -5.92 -6.25
CA PHE A 135 -8.54 -4.47 -6.36
C PHE A 135 -7.80 -3.82 -5.19
N ALA A 136 -6.93 -2.86 -5.49
CA ALA A 136 -6.18 -2.11 -4.50
C ALA A 136 -6.35 -0.59 -4.67
N GLY A 137 -6.42 0.12 -3.56
CA GLY A 137 -6.69 1.56 -3.51
C GLY A 137 -5.43 2.43 -3.71
N TYR A 138 -4.58 2.10 -4.68
CA TYR A 138 -3.45 2.96 -5.02
C TYR A 138 -3.93 4.22 -5.73
N SER A 139 -3.55 5.37 -5.18
CA SER A 139 -3.76 6.67 -5.85
C SER A 139 -2.73 6.91 -6.95
N PRO A 140 -3.04 7.79 -7.91
CA PRO A 140 -2.10 8.17 -8.95
C PRO A 140 -0.76 8.67 -8.36
N GLY A 141 0.35 8.07 -8.79
CA GLY A 141 1.70 8.41 -8.32
C GLY A 141 2.28 7.48 -7.25
N GLN A 142 1.46 6.61 -6.62
CA GLN A 142 1.95 5.64 -5.62
C GLN A 142 2.60 4.40 -6.21
N PRO A 143 2.03 3.70 -7.22
CA PRO A 143 2.66 2.53 -7.77
C PRO A 143 3.93 2.87 -8.56
N GLU A 144 4.88 1.95 -8.58
CA GLU A 144 6.02 2.05 -9.47
C GLU A 144 5.65 1.67 -10.89
N PRO A 145 6.01 2.52 -11.86
CA PRO A 145 5.71 2.26 -13.27
C PRO A 145 6.23 0.92 -13.79
N GLU A 146 7.37 0.47 -13.30
CA GLU A 146 8.00 -0.79 -13.71
C GLU A 146 7.20 -2.01 -13.28
N ARG A 147 6.47 -1.91 -12.17
CA ARG A 147 5.63 -3.00 -11.64
C ARG A 147 4.18 -2.83 -12.04
N MET A 148 3.66 -1.63 -11.92
CA MET A 148 2.24 -1.34 -12.02
C MET A 148 1.97 0.13 -12.33
N HIS A 149 1.11 0.39 -13.29
CA HIS A 149 0.37 1.65 -13.40
C HIS A 149 -1.07 1.43 -12.94
N TYR A 150 -1.88 0.93 -13.87
CA TYR A 150 -3.27 0.56 -13.63
C TYR A 150 -3.42 -0.90 -13.17
N GLU A 151 -2.54 -1.80 -13.64
CA GLU A 151 -2.57 -3.22 -13.36
C GLU A 151 -1.13 -3.75 -13.22
N PHE A 152 -0.91 -4.73 -12.34
CA PHE A 152 0.35 -5.47 -12.34
C PHE A 152 0.53 -6.19 -13.68
N ARG A 153 1.72 -6.08 -14.23
CA ARG A 153 2.07 -6.84 -15.44
C ARG A 153 1.83 -8.32 -15.19
N ARG A 154 1.14 -8.95 -16.12
CA ARG A 154 0.72 -10.35 -15.99
C ARG A 154 1.89 -11.30 -15.76
N GLU A 155 3.03 -11.02 -16.37
CA GLU A 155 4.27 -11.76 -16.19
C GLU A 155 4.77 -11.76 -14.72
N LEU A 156 4.61 -10.66 -13.99
CA LEU A 156 4.97 -10.59 -12.58
C LEU A 156 4.11 -11.56 -11.75
N ILE A 157 2.82 -11.65 -12.04
CA ILE A 157 1.91 -12.53 -11.30
C ILE A 157 2.11 -14.00 -11.70
N GLU A 158 2.27 -14.29 -12.99
CA GLU A 158 2.24 -15.67 -13.52
C GLU A 158 3.60 -16.37 -13.53
N ARG A 159 4.72 -15.61 -13.54
CA ARG A 159 6.06 -16.20 -13.83
C ARG A 159 7.15 -15.76 -12.86
N THR A 160 6.93 -14.73 -12.07
CA THR A 160 8.01 -14.13 -11.26
C THR A 160 7.88 -14.51 -9.79
N ASP A 161 8.98 -14.96 -9.21
CA ASP A 161 9.14 -15.07 -7.76
C ASP A 161 9.41 -13.68 -7.19
N TRP A 162 8.56 -13.23 -6.29
CA TRP A 162 8.67 -11.90 -5.68
C TRP A 162 9.59 -11.85 -4.45
N THR A 163 10.20 -12.99 -4.10
CA THR A 163 11.17 -13.00 -3.00
C THR A 163 12.39 -12.16 -3.40
N PRO A 164 12.66 -11.05 -2.69
CA PRO A 164 13.79 -10.19 -3.04
C PRO A 164 15.12 -10.95 -2.93
N PRO A 165 15.99 -10.88 -3.98
CA PRO A 165 17.28 -11.57 -3.95
C PRO A 165 18.12 -11.21 -2.72
N GLY A 166 18.19 -9.94 -2.34
CA GLY A 166 18.94 -9.49 -1.17
C GLY A 166 18.46 -10.12 0.14
N LEU A 167 17.16 -10.41 0.30
CA LEU A 167 16.68 -11.16 1.47
C LEU A 167 17.06 -12.64 1.40
N ARG A 168 17.00 -13.23 0.21
CA ARG A 168 17.34 -14.64 -0.01
C ARG A 168 18.81 -14.92 0.30
N ASP A 169 19.69 -14.05 -0.19
CA ASP A 169 21.13 -14.21 -0.11
C ASP A 169 21.72 -13.75 1.24
N SER A 170 20.93 -13.03 2.04
CA SER A 170 21.38 -12.52 3.33
C SER A 170 21.69 -13.59 4.38
N GLY A 171 21.13 -14.80 4.24
CA GLY A 171 21.15 -15.82 5.28
C GLY A 171 20.38 -15.46 6.56
N ALA A 172 19.79 -14.26 6.62
CA ALA A 172 19.07 -13.78 7.80
C ALA A 172 17.65 -14.36 7.89
N PHE A 173 17.05 -14.79 6.77
CA PHE A 173 15.67 -15.27 6.72
C PHE A 173 15.60 -16.75 6.40
N SER A 174 14.73 -17.47 7.14
CA SER A 174 14.48 -18.89 6.87
C SER A 174 13.67 -19.09 5.59
N ALA A 175 13.72 -20.27 5.01
CA ALA A 175 12.91 -20.64 3.86
C ALA A 175 11.40 -20.44 4.11
N THR A 176 10.93 -20.73 5.33
CA THR A 176 9.53 -20.54 5.74
C THR A 176 9.14 -19.04 5.79
N GLU A 177 10.04 -18.15 6.21
CA GLU A 177 9.80 -16.72 6.20
C GLU A 177 9.74 -16.18 4.77
N LEU A 178 10.69 -16.58 3.93
CA LEU A 178 10.74 -16.19 2.51
C LEU A 178 9.58 -16.79 1.69
N ALA A 179 9.07 -17.95 2.09
CA ALA A 179 7.92 -18.60 1.45
C ALA A 179 6.61 -17.77 1.54
N ARG A 180 6.58 -16.68 2.29
CA ARG A 180 5.43 -15.76 2.38
C ARG A 180 5.34 -14.77 1.21
N PHE A 181 6.43 -14.60 0.47
CA PHE A 181 6.40 -13.83 -0.76
C PHE A 181 5.69 -14.63 -1.87
N TRP A 182 5.08 -13.91 -2.79
CA TRP A 182 4.42 -14.52 -3.93
C TRP A 182 5.41 -15.31 -4.81
N ASP A 183 5.06 -16.55 -5.13
CA ASP A 183 5.77 -17.37 -6.08
C ASP A 183 4.78 -18.27 -6.84
N PRO A 184 4.47 -17.97 -8.10
CA PRO A 184 3.50 -18.73 -8.88
C PRO A 184 3.91 -20.18 -9.11
N ARG A 185 5.22 -20.52 -9.03
CA ARG A 185 5.71 -21.89 -9.21
C ARG A 185 5.28 -22.85 -8.11
N ARG A 186 4.73 -22.33 -7.01
CA ARG A 186 4.16 -23.13 -5.89
C ARG A 186 2.77 -23.65 -6.18
N TRP A 187 2.16 -23.20 -7.27
CA TRP A 187 0.81 -23.57 -7.65
C TRP A 187 0.83 -24.66 -8.73
N PRO A 188 -0.20 -25.53 -8.80
CA PRO A 188 -0.33 -26.52 -9.86
C PRO A 188 -0.29 -25.90 -11.26
N SER A 189 0.23 -26.64 -12.22
CA SER A 189 0.18 -26.22 -13.63
C SER A 189 -1.25 -25.98 -14.07
N GLY A 190 -1.47 -24.89 -14.80
CA GLY A 190 -2.79 -24.49 -15.26
C GLY A 190 -3.62 -23.69 -14.25
N THR A 191 -3.08 -23.37 -13.07
CA THR A 191 -3.74 -22.44 -12.13
C THR A 191 -4.01 -21.10 -12.81
N ARG A 192 -5.23 -20.61 -12.67
CA ARG A 192 -5.60 -19.26 -13.13
C ARG A 192 -5.37 -18.27 -12.00
N PHE A 193 -4.44 -17.36 -12.21
CA PHE A 193 -4.14 -16.30 -11.26
C PHE A 193 -5.06 -15.09 -11.47
N PRO A 194 -5.42 -14.38 -10.38
CA PRO A 194 -6.24 -13.18 -10.47
C PRO A 194 -5.50 -12.04 -11.19
N ARG A 195 -6.25 -11.11 -11.76
CA ARG A 195 -5.73 -9.79 -12.10
C ARG A 195 -5.52 -8.98 -10.82
N TYR A 196 -4.59 -8.03 -10.84
CA TYR A 196 -4.38 -7.10 -9.71
C TYR A 196 -4.45 -5.67 -10.23
N ILE A 197 -5.51 -4.96 -9.90
CA ILE A 197 -5.89 -3.70 -10.54
C ILE A 197 -5.97 -2.56 -9.52
N ALA A 198 -5.49 -1.36 -9.92
CA ALA A 198 -5.61 -0.10 -9.19
C ALA A 198 -6.62 0.84 -9.90
N PRO A 199 -7.91 0.78 -9.55
CA PRO A 199 -8.95 1.47 -10.28
C PRO A 199 -8.83 3.00 -10.31
N PHE A 200 -8.19 3.61 -9.31
CA PHE A 200 -8.00 5.07 -9.25
C PHE A 200 -7.10 5.65 -10.34
N HIS A 201 -6.41 4.80 -11.10
CA HIS A 201 -5.71 5.23 -12.30
C HIS A 201 -6.65 5.35 -13.53
N ALA A 202 -7.78 4.64 -13.50
CA ALA A 202 -8.82 4.68 -14.53
C ALA A 202 -9.95 5.66 -14.18
N TRP A 203 -10.41 5.65 -12.93
CA TRP A 203 -11.42 6.58 -12.43
C TRP A 203 -10.85 7.99 -12.27
N ASP A 204 -11.73 8.98 -12.23
CA ASP A 204 -11.35 10.29 -11.74
C ASP A 204 -10.99 10.21 -10.26
N TYR A 205 -9.86 10.81 -9.93
CA TYR A 205 -9.34 10.84 -8.59
C TYR A 205 -9.28 12.28 -8.08
N ASP A 206 -9.99 12.54 -7.00
CA ASP A 206 -9.92 13.77 -6.22
C ASP A 206 -9.87 13.41 -4.73
N GLN A 207 -8.75 13.74 -4.09
CA GLN A 207 -8.49 13.36 -2.71
C GLN A 207 -9.51 13.97 -1.73
N ASP A 208 -9.84 15.25 -1.91
CA ASP A 208 -10.75 15.95 -1.01
C ASP A 208 -12.19 15.45 -1.19
N ALA A 209 -12.61 15.23 -2.42
CA ALA A 209 -13.93 14.65 -2.72
C ALA A 209 -14.08 13.23 -2.15
N ILE A 210 -13.03 12.40 -2.24
CA ILE A 210 -13.03 11.06 -1.62
C ILE A 210 -13.17 11.16 -0.10
N ILE A 211 -12.43 12.06 0.54
CA ILE A 211 -12.51 12.26 1.99
C ILE A 211 -13.91 12.72 2.39
N ASP A 212 -14.48 13.69 1.70
CA ASP A 212 -15.83 14.17 1.98
C ASP A 212 -16.86 13.04 1.83
N ARG A 213 -16.72 12.25 0.76
CA ARG A 213 -17.64 11.15 0.48
C ARG A 213 -17.60 10.05 1.54
N ILE A 214 -16.43 9.62 2.02
CA ILE A 214 -16.35 8.58 3.06
C ILE A 214 -16.84 9.07 4.42
N VAL A 215 -16.79 10.38 4.69
CA VAL A 215 -17.40 10.99 5.88
C VAL A 215 -18.92 11.00 5.75
N GLU A 216 -19.47 11.45 4.61
CA GLU A 216 -20.92 11.45 4.33
C GLU A 216 -21.52 10.03 4.43
N LEU A 217 -20.80 9.04 3.92
CA LEU A 217 -21.21 7.64 3.95
C LEU A 217 -21.04 6.99 5.34
N ASP A 218 -20.53 7.74 6.31
CA ASP A 218 -20.26 7.25 7.67
C ASP A 218 -19.29 6.04 7.70
N LEU A 219 -18.33 6.00 6.76
CA LEU A 219 -17.26 4.97 6.74
C LEU A 219 -16.11 5.33 7.68
N VAL A 220 -15.97 6.61 8.01
CA VAL A 220 -15.06 7.13 9.02
C VAL A 220 -15.83 8.02 10.01
N GLU A 221 -15.38 8.04 11.25
CA GLU A 221 -16.06 8.82 12.30
C GLU A 221 -16.00 10.34 12.06
N ARG A 222 -14.88 10.81 11.52
CA ARG A 222 -14.64 12.22 11.24
C ARG A 222 -13.54 12.43 10.20
N ARG A 223 -13.55 13.60 9.55
CA ARG A 223 -12.60 13.95 8.48
C ARG A 223 -11.12 13.76 8.86
N SER A 224 -10.74 14.07 10.10
CA SER A 224 -9.35 13.89 10.55
C SER A 224 -8.89 12.44 10.56
N HIS A 225 -9.79 11.46 10.71
CA HIS A 225 -9.46 10.03 10.66
C HIS A 225 -9.18 9.53 9.23
N ALA A 226 -9.63 10.25 8.22
CA ALA A 226 -9.33 9.99 6.81
C ALA A 226 -7.96 10.53 6.36
N SER A 227 -7.32 11.37 7.20
CA SER A 227 -6.01 11.94 6.87
C SER A 227 -4.92 10.87 6.86
N PRO A 228 -4.08 10.80 5.81
CA PRO A 228 -2.94 9.88 5.77
C PRO A 228 -1.94 10.14 6.90
N VAL A 229 -1.90 11.35 7.46
CA VAL A 229 -1.05 11.69 8.61
C VAL A 229 -1.42 10.87 9.85
N VAL A 230 -2.69 10.49 10.01
CA VAL A 230 -3.20 9.80 11.20
C VAL A 230 -3.47 8.33 10.94
N SER A 231 -3.94 7.97 9.74
CA SER A 231 -4.37 6.62 9.39
C SER A 231 -3.25 5.72 8.87
N ASN A 232 -2.09 6.28 8.54
CA ASN A 232 -0.97 5.52 7.97
C ASN A 232 -0.24 4.67 9.03
N TYR A 233 0.48 3.65 8.58
CA TYR A 233 1.25 2.76 9.46
C TYR A 233 2.26 3.55 10.31
N PRO A 234 2.38 3.27 11.62
CA PRO A 234 3.32 3.97 12.50
C PRO A 234 4.78 3.91 12.03
N VAL A 235 5.17 2.83 11.35
CA VAL A 235 6.53 2.69 10.81
C VAL A 235 6.86 3.77 9.78
N ASN A 236 5.88 4.30 9.04
CA ASN A 236 6.11 5.35 8.05
C ASN A 236 6.71 6.63 8.65
N TRP A 237 6.46 6.92 9.93
CA TRP A 237 7.11 8.03 10.62
C TRP A 237 8.63 7.82 10.71
N LEU A 238 9.07 6.59 10.98
CA LEU A 238 10.48 6.25 10.99
C LEU A 238 11.10 6.26 9.60
N LEU A 239 10.37 5.78 8.58
CA LEU A 239 10.85 5.82 7.19
C LEU A 239 11.04 7.26 6.73
N MET A 240 10.05 8.14 6.96
CA MET A 240 10.16 9.57 6.65
C MET A 240 11.31 10.24 7.43
N TYR A 241 11.51 9.87 8.70
CA TYR A 241 12.64 10.39 9.49
C TYR A 241 13.98 10.00 8.88
N SER A 242 14.14 8.74 8.49
CA SER A 242 15.35 8.25 7.84
C SER A 242 15.62 9.01 6.53
N ASP A 243 14.61 9.22 5.70
CA ASP A 243 14.75 9.89 4.42
C ASP A 243 14.99 11.41 4.59
N LEU A 244 14.29 12.06 5.50
CA LEU A 244 14.59 13.47 5.84
C LEU A 244 16.02 13.68 6.32
N ARG A 245 16.60 12.69 7.01
CA ARG A 245 17.98 12.75 7.48
C ARG A 245 18.99 12.46 6.40
N ASN A 246 18.74 11.44 5.56
CA ASN A 246 19.69 10.96 4.57
C ASN A 246 19.58 11.71 3.24
N LEU A 247 18.36 12.06 2.80
CA LEU A 247 18.07 12.67 1.51
C LEU A 247 17.76 14.18 1.62
N GLY A 248 17.43 14.66 2.84
CA GLY A 248 17.13 16.07 3.09
C GLY A 248 15.68 16.48 2.78
N TYR A 249 14.84 15.61 2.25
CA TYR A 249 13.45 15.90 1.91
C TYR A 249 12.50 14.77 2.33
N ASN A 250 11.20 15.11 2.45
CA ASN A 250 10.16 14.13 2.74
C ASN A 250 9.83 13.33 1.47
N PRO A 251 9.94 11.99 1.48
CA PRO A 251 9.77 11.15 0.30
C PRO A 251 8.36 11.19 -0.30
N TYR A 252 7.35 11.62 0.44
CA TYR A 252 5.98 11.81 -0.07
C TYR A 252 5.74 13.18 -0.71
N ALA A 253 6.67 14.13 -0.58
CA ALA A 253 6.51 15.47 -1.15
C ALA A 253 6.32 15.48 -2.68
N PRO A 254 7.00 14.65 -3.48
CA PRO A 254 6.77 14.59 -4.93
C PRO A 254 5.34 14.17 -5.30
N GLU A 255 4.78 13.14 -4.62
CA GLU A 255 3.41 12.66 -4.85
C GLU A 255 2.38 13.78 -4.59
N PHE A 256 2.42 14.38 -3.39
CA PHE A 256 1.48 15.45 -3.06
C PHE A 256 1.66 16.69 -3.93
N SER A 257 2.90 17.02 -4.31
CA SER A 257 3.17 18.12 -5.24
C SER A 257 2.56 17.84 -6.63
N ALA A 258 2.62 16.60 -7.10
CA ALA A 258 2.00 16.20 -8.36
C ALA A 258 0.47 16.30 -8.30
N LEU A 259 -0.15 15.81 -7.23
CA LEU A 259 -1.60 15.90 -7.02
C LEU A 259 -2.08 17.36 -6.91
N ILE A 260 -1.33 18.21 -6.22
CA ILE A 260 -1.64 19.65 -6.11
C ILE A 260 -1.60 20.32 -7.49
N ARG A 261 -0.54 20.07 -8.29
CA ARG A 261 -0.43 20.64 -9.65
C ARG A 261 -1.55 20.19 -10.60
N GLN A 262 -2.11 19.02 -10.35
CA GLN A 262 -3.25 18.48 -11.10
C GLN A 262 -4.60 18.93 -10.56
N GLY A 263 -4.64 19.75 -9.49
CA GLY A 263 -5.89 20.15 -8.82
C GLY A 263 -6.59 19.04 -8.06
N LYS A 264 -5.90 17.93 -7.77
CA LYS A 264 -6.43 16.72 -7.12
C LYS A 264 -6.19 16.64 -5.61
N ALA A 265 -5.52 17.64 -5.06
CA ALA A 265 -5.31 17.81 -3.62
C ALA A 265 -5.21 19.29 -3.28
N SER A 266 -5.66 19.66 -2.06
CA SER A 266 -5.70 21.07 -1.61
C SER A 266 -4.29 21.61 -1.37
N TYR A 267 -3.87 22.62 -2.14
CA TYR A 267 -2.64 23.37 -1.90
C TYR A 267 -2.65 24.06 -0.51
N ARG A 268 -3.79 24.65 -0.10
CA ARG A 268 -3.90 25.34 1.20
C ARG A 268 -3.64 24.41 2.37
N TYR A 269 -4.17 23.20 2.31
CA TYR A 269 -3.96 22.18 3.33
C TYR A 269 -2.48 21.75 3.38
N TRP A 270 -1.91 21.34 2.26
CA TRP A 270 -0.55 20.80 2.20
C TRP A 270 0.54 21.84 2.43
N LYS A 271 0.32 23.11 2.08
CA LYS A 271 1.23 24.23 2.40
C LYS A 271 1.48 24.36 3.91
N VAL A 272 0.49 24.01 4.74
CA VAL A 272 0.61 24.06 6.21
C VAL A 272 1.03 22.70 6.76
N MET A 273 0.39 21.64 6.28
CA MET A 273 0.59 20.29 6.85
C MET A 273 1.96 19.69 6.53
N ALA A 274 2.50 19.88 5.34
CA ALA A 274 3.79 19.28 5.00
C ALA A 274 4.93 19.81 5.90
N PRO A 275 5.14 21.13 6.07
CA PRO A 275 6.15 21.63 7.01
C PRO A 275 5.87 21.24 8.46
N ALA A 276 4.59 21.17 8.87
CA ALA A 276 4.22 20.75 10.23
C ALA A 276 4.59 19.27 10.48
N VAL A 277 4.31 18.39 9.51
CA VAL A 277 4.70 16.96 9.57
C VAL A 277 6.22 16.83 9.65
N ASP A 278 6.96 17.53 8.79
CA ASP A 278 8.42 17.51 8.80
C ASP A 278 9.00 18.01 10.13
N ALA A 279 8.43 19.07 10.71
CA ALA A 279 8.81 19.55 12.03
C ALA A 279 8.51 18.53 13.14
N MET A 280 7.33 17.91 13.12
CA MET A 280 6.99 16.85 14.07
C MET A 280 7.97 15.68 13.99
N ILE A 281 8.35 15.27 12.78
CA ILE A 281 9.31 14.18 12.55
C ILE A 281 10.70 14.57 13.07
N ARG A 282 11.23 15.72 12.66
CA ARG A 282 12.58 16.19 13.03
C ARG A 282 12.74 16.37 14.55
N HIS A 283 11.70 16.91 15.20
CA HIS A 283 11.72 17.14 16.65
C HIS A 283 11.15 15.97 17.46
N ARG A 284 10.69 14.90 16.80
CA ARG A 284 10.06 13.73 17.44
C ARG A 284 8.93 14.14 18.40
N ALA A 285 8.16 15.18 18.02
CA ALA A 285 7.09 15.75 18.81
C ALA A 285 5.70 15.31 18.30
N LEU A 286 4.70 15.33 19.17
CA LEU A 286 3.33 14.91 18.82
C LEU A 286 3.32 13.54 18.16
N LEU A 287 2.77 13.44 16.94
CA LEU A 287 2.78 12.20 16.16
C LEU A 287 4.19 11.76 15.75
N GLY A 288 5.15 12.67 15.66
CA GLY A 288 6.57 12.35 15.43
C GLY A 288 7.22 11.52 16.52
N ARG A 289 6.59 11.37 17.70
CA ARG A 289 7.02 10.40 18.75
C ARG A 289 7.02 8.96 18.24
N ASN A 290 6.23 8.68 17.20
CA ASN A 290 6.25 7.38 16.53
C ASN A 290 7.65 7.01 16.01
N VAL A 291 8.50 7.96 15.65
CA VAL A 291 9.90 7.71 15.27
C VAL A 291 10.63 6.96 16.40
N THR A 292 10.62 7.51 17.59
CA THR A 292 11.28 6.88 18.76
C THR A 292 10.62 5.55 19.14
N THR A 293 9.28 5.48 19.10
CA THR A 293 8.55 4.24 19.41
C THR A 293 8.92 3.14 18.42
N GLN A 294 9.00 3.44 17.13
CA GLN A 294 9.36 2.45 16.12
C GLN A 294 10.84 2.08 16.17
N MET A 295 11.74 3.01 16.45
CA MET A 295 13.16 2.69 16.67
C MET A 295 13.33 1.71 17.82
N ASN A 296 12.67 1.95 18.96
CA ASN A 296 12.73 1.07 20.12
C ASN A 296 12.13 -0.32 19.79
N TRP A 297 10.99 -0.36 19.11
CA TRP A 297 10.36 -1.61 18.72
C TRP A 297 11.23 -2.44 17.77
N LEU A 298 11.90 -1.79 16.83
CA LEU A 298 12.80 -2.42 15.86
C LEU A 298 14.21 -2.66 16.43
N GLN A 299 14.49 -2.17 17.64
CA GLN A 299 15.82 -2.24 18.26
C GLN A 299 16.91 -1.63 17.36
N LEU A 300 16.60 -0.47 16.76
CA LEU A 300 17.48 0.27 15.87
C LEU A 300 18.12 1.44 16.62
N ARG A 301 19.41 1.67 16.36
CA ARG A 301 20.12 2.88 16.72
C ARG A 301 20.12 3.85 15.56
N GLU A 302 20.30 5.12 15.87
CA GLU A 302 20.19 6.18 14.87
C GLU A 302 21.26 6.12 13.77
N GLU A 303 22.45 5.67 14.14
CA GLU A 303 23.55 5.45 13.20
C GLU A 303 23.31 4.31 12.22
N GLU A 304 22.41 3.36 12.54
CA GLU A 304 22.04 2.25 11.67
C GLU A 304 21.05 2.65 10.55
N LEU A 305 20.52 3.87 10.61
CA LEU A 305 19.61 4.41 9.56
C LEU A 305 20.35 5.10 8.41
N ARG A 306 21.67 4.99 8.33
CA ARG A 306 22.46 5.63 7.27
C ARG A 306 22.39 4.82 5.98
N ILE A 307 22.38 5.55 4.85
CA ILE A 307 22.58 4.96 3.54
C ILE A 307 24.09 4.87 3.33
N ASP A 308 24.64 3.65 3.33
CA ASP A 308 26.08 3.41 3.21
C ASP A 308 26.60 3.40 1.77
N GLN A 309 25.71 3.52 0.78
CA GLN A 309 26.11 3.50 -0.62
C GLN A 309 26.30 4.92 -1.17
N PRO A 310 27.35 5.16 -1.98
CA PRO A 310 27.57 6.48 -2.59
C PRO A 310 26.41 6.82 -3.54
N PRO A 311 26.03 8.12 -3.65
CA PRO A 311 25.06 8.55 -4.64
C PRO A 311 25.50 8.12 -6.05
N GLY A 312 24.62 7.41 -6.77
CA GLY A 312 24.92 6.91 -8.12
C GLY A 312 25.30 5.42 -8.20
N ALA A 313 25.31 4.69 -7.09
CA ALA A 313 25.57 3.24 -7.10
C ALA A 313 24.38 2.39 -7.57
N TYR A 314 23.22 3.01 -7.75
CA TYR A 314 22.00 2.36 -8.23
C TYR A 314 21.62 2.90 -9.60
N ASP A 315 21.91 2.12 -10.64
CA ASP A 315 21.25 2.22 -11.94
C ASP A 315 20.04 1.29 -11.92
N PRO A 316 18.81 1.80 -12.09
CA PRO A 316 17.66 0.92 -12.27
C PRO A 316 17.91 0.06 -13.49
N PRO A 317 17.58 -1.23 -13.47
CA PRO A 317 17.63 -2.05 -14.67
C PRO A 317 16.75 -1.41 -15.74
N GLY A 318 17.38 -1.09 -16.90
CA GLY A 318 16.78 -0.46 -18.05
C GLY A 318 15.63 -1.26 -18.69
#